data_27b5e2ca96f88dfd581e79fadf3f9544
#
_entry.id   27b5e2ca96f88dfd581e79fadf3f9544
#
_cell.length_a   1.000
_cell.length_b   1.000
_cell.length_c   1.000
_cell.angle_alpha   90.00
_cell.angle_beta   90.00
_cell.angle_gamma   90.00
#
_symmetry.space_group_name_H-M   'P 1'
#
loop_
_entity.id
_entity.type
_entity.pdbx_description
1 polymer ?
#
loop_
_entity_poly.entity_id
_entity_poly.type
_entity_poly.pdbx_seq_one_letter_code
_entity_poly.pdbx_strand_id
1 'polypeptide(L)'
;MSADPGSALPVRTSRYRRRGRHSSPHQLSLPSDSPALVIAVPGSARQDTEETVARIADQAAASCHGAEVLVGYLRGGIDHLEDVLASLVSHDGSLAGVVVPLLPFPNLEADQVIADVVAAAEAPLLIGDHLGPHPLLAEALHARLADAGLARAARVGRISIVTAADGVIVGAVGGEDAVQAAEVVAVLLASRLTTPVAAASLNDPGSIKDAAVRLRRAVPRVALAPCLVGPELTSGTLEAIAALTSTECAPPLGSHPAVGQLVAIRYGAALADPAVATMVAQAKGEPLTAPAPRAASRGAPAGNGKEAPAPAAPRAGAPATAGPAAGEAAPAPAAPAVAGAADPAPDGHEEPQPVPPAGTSAG
;
A
#
# COMPACT_ATOMS: atom_id res chain seq x y z
N MET A 1 19.41 -68.62 46.55
CA MET A 1 19.23 -68.74 45.12
C MET A 1 18.85 -67.35 44.64
N SER A 2 19.83 -66.67 44.14
CA SER A 2 19.76 -65.23 43.68
C SER A 2 19.14 -65.16 42.34
N ALA A 3 18.21 -64.25 42.13
CA ALA A 3 17.70 -63.83 40.81
C ALA A 3 18.18 -62.40 40.52
N ASP A 4 18.88 -62.30 39.45
CA ASP A 4 19.51 -61.14 38.92
C ASP A 4 18.45 -60.18 38.25
N PRO A 5 18.38 -58.90 38.56
CA PRO A 5 17.48 -57.95 37.83
C PRO A 5 18.21 -57.39 36.66
N GLY A 6 17.67 -57.68 35.47
CA GLY A 6 18.11 -57.28 34.15
C GLY A 6 18.27 -55.77 33.95
N SER A 7 19.35 -55.47 33.31
CA SER A 7 19.82 -54.18 32.78
C SER A 7 18.78 -53.51 31.96
N ALA A 8 18.20 -52.42 32.45
CA ALA A 8 17.39 -51.49 31.67
C ALA A 8 18.30 -50.48 30.98
N LEU A 9 18.30 -50.51 29.65
CA LEU A 9 18.99 -49.52 28.80
C LEU A 9 18.35 -48.14 28.96
N PRO A 10 19.14 -47.06 29.06
CA PRO A 10 18.60 -45.70 29.16
C PRO A 10 17.97 -45.24 27.83
N VAL A 11 16.67 -45.01 27.86
CA VAL A 11 15.96 -44.34 26.79
C VAL A 11 16.47 -42.90 26.67
N ARG A 12 17.25 -42.63 25.64
CA ARG A 12 17.65 -41.27 25.26
C ARG A 12 16.42 -40.51 24.73
N THR A 13 15.74 -39.78 25.59
CA THR A 13 14.76 -38.78 25.17
C THR A 13 15.51 -37.59 24.57
N SER A 14 15.64 -37.58 23.25
CA SER A 14 16.09 -36.45 22.49
C SER A 14 15.04 -35.33 22.63
N ARG A 15 15.30 -34.40 23.55
CA ARG A 15 14.55 -33.14 23.63
C ARG A 15 14.99 -32.23 22.50
N TYR A 16 14.50 -32.48 21.30
CA TYR A 16 14.48 -31.48 20.24
C TYR A 16 13.50 -30.38 20.67
N ARG A 17 13.97 -29.39 21.43
CA ARG A 17 13.34 -28.08 21.51
C ARG A 17 13.46 -27.46 20.13
N ARG A 18 12.46 -27.62 19.28
CA ARG A 18 12.19 -26.69 18.21
C ARG A 18 11.94 -25.32 18.86
N ARG A 19 12.99 -24.52 18.99
CA ARG A 19 12.85 -23.09 19.11
C ARG A 19 12.17 -22.65 17.82
N GLY A 20 10.84 -22.49 17.85
CA GLY A 20 10.13 -21.68 16.88
C GLY A 20 10.80 -20.31 16.94
N ARG A 21 11.52 -19.95 15.91
CA ARG A 21 11.83 -18.56 15.63
C ARG A 21 10.48 -17.90 15.36
N HIS A 22 9.83 -17.43 16.39
CA HIS A 22 8.88 -16.36 16.24
C HIS A 22 9.72 -15.22 15.73
N SER A 23 9.58 -14.88 14.45
CA SER A 23 10.07 -13.64 13.89
C SER A 23 9.42 -12.55 14.71
N SER A 24 10.17 -11.98 15.65
CA SER A 24 9.80 -10.71 16.26
C SER A 24 9.55 -9.76 15.10
N PRO A 25 8.51 -8.92 15.12
CA PRO A 25 8.34 -7.87 14.14
C PRO A 25 9.69 -7.17 14.02
N HIS A 26 10.12 -6.88 12.77
CA HIS A 26 11.40 -6.27 12.50
C HIS A 26 11.47 -4.93 13.22
N GLN A 27 12.08 -4.92 14.40
CA GLN A 27 12.37 -3.71 15.15
C GLN A 27 13.65 -3.12 14.55
N LEU A 28 13.52 -1.93 13.98
CA LEU A 28 14.66 -1.14 13.54
C LEU A 28 15.29 -0.51 14.76
N SER A 29 16.46 -0.99 15.19
CA SER A 29 17.27 -0.30 16.19
C SER A 29 18.12 0.73 15.48
N LEU A 30 17.75 1.99 15.61
CA LEU A 30 18.40 3.12 14.96
C LEU A 30 19.32 3.84 15.96
N PRO A 31 20.40 4.50 15.50
CA PRO A 31 21.15 5.44 16.32
C PRO A 31 20.25 6.55 16.86
N SER A 32 20.61 7.15 18.00
CA SER A 32 19.85 8.25 18.62
C SER A 32 19.89 9.56 17.82
N ASP A 33 20.76 9.66 16.84
CA ASP A 33 20.91 10.76 15.88
C ASP A 33 20.28 10.44 14.51
N SER A 34 19.36 9.47 14.46
CA SER A 34 18.66 9.12 13.23
C SER A 34 17.74 10.24 12.78
N PRO A 35 17.58 10.43 11.45
CA PRO A 35 16.63 11.41 10.90
C PRO A 35 15.23 11.22 11.48
N ALA A 36 14.48 12.31 11.66
CA ALA A 36 13.10 12.22 12.14
C ALA A 36 12.20 11.47 11.13
N LEU A 37 11.25 10.69 11.63
CA LEU A 37 10.16 10.16 10.83
C LEU A 37 8.99 11.14 10.87
N VAL A 38 8.65 11.74 9.75
CA VAL A 38 7.48 12.62 9.63
C VAL A 38 6.37 11.88 8.89
N ILE A 39 5.24 11.71 9.53
CA ILE A 39 4.05 11.10 8.93
C ILE A 39 3.22 12.21 8.29
N ALA A 40 3.18 12.26 6.96
CA ALA A 40 2.36 13.22 6.22
C ALA A 40 0.94 12.69 6.06
N VAL A 41 -0.03 13.35 6.71
CA VAL A 41 -1.43 12.92 6.79
C VAL A 41 -2.27 13.67 5.76
N PRO A 42 -2.92 12.97 4.80
CA PRO A 42 -3.87 13.61 3.89
C PRO A 42 -5.10 14.07 4.67
N GLY A 43 -5.53 15.31 4.47
CA GLY A 43 -6.68 15.87 5.17
C GLY A 43 -6.30 16.80 6.33
N SER A 44 -7.24 17.03 7.24
CA SER A 44 -7.10 17.96 8.35
C SER A 44 -7.15 17.25 9.71
N ALA A 45 -6.53 17.84 10.70
CA ALA A 45 -6.66 17.43 12.10
C ALA A 45 -8.11 17.58 12.56
N ARG A 46 -8.78 16.47 12.81
CA ARG A 46 -10.12 16.34 13.38
C ARG A 46 -10.02 15.33 14.50
N GLN A 47 -10.83 15.43 15.52
CA GLN A 47 -10.71 14.60 16.72
C GLN A 47 -10.63 13.08 16.41
N ASP A 48 -11.49 12.56 15.53
CA ASP A 48 -11.49 11.14 15.11
C ASP A 48 -10.24 10.75 14.32
N THR A 49 -9.75 11.68 13.50
CA THR A 49 -8.53 11.55 12.71
C THR A 49 -7.30 11.60 13.62
N GLU A 50 -7.23 12.57 14.53
CA GLU A 50 -6.11 12.73 15.46
C GLU A 50 -5.89 11.49 16.33
N GLU A 51 -6.96 10.91 16.91
CA GLU A 51 -6.84 9.67 17.67
C GLU A 51 -6.31 8.51 16.84
N THR A 52 -6.77 8.39 15.59
CA THR A 52 -6.32 7.33 14.65
C THR A 52 -4.85 7.50 14.31
N VAL A 53 -4.46 8.73 13.95
CA VAL A 53 -3.08 9.06 13.55
C VAL A 53 -2.12 8.95 14.74
N ALA A 54 -2.51 9.42 15.93
CA ALA A 54 -1.70 9.27 17.14
C ALA A 54 -1.38 7.80 17.44
N ARG A 55 -2.37 6.91 17.33
CA ARG A 55 -2.14 5.46 17.51
C ARG A 55 -1.21 4.88 16.45
N ILE A 56 -1.29 5.36 15.20
CA ILE A 56 -0.39 4.93 14.13
C ILE A 56 1.04 5.44 14.41
N ALA A 57 1.19 6.68 14.87
CA ALA A 57 2.48 7.25 15.26
C ALA A 57 3.12 6.46 16.43
N ASP A 58 2.34 6.12 17.46
CA ASP A 58 2.81 5.28 18.56
C ASP A 58 3.28 3.89 18.08
N GLN A 59 2.54 3.27 17.17
CA GLN A 59 2.90 1.97 16.57
C GLN A 59 4.16 2.06 15.72
N ALA A 60 4.32 3.14 14.95
CA ALA A 60 5.53 3.41 14.17
C ALA A 60 6.72 3.65 15.09
N ALA A 61 6.58 4.47 16.13
CA ALA A 61 7.61 4.73 17.13
C ALA A 61 8.06 3.45 17.84
N ALA A 62 7.11 2.56 18.18
CA ALA A 62 7.43 1.26 18.76
C ALA A 62 8.22 0.35 17.82
N SER A 63 8.17 0.60 16.50
CA SER A 63 8.90 -0.15 15.47
C SER A 63 10.22 0.51 15.06
N CYS A 64 10.35 1.83 15.23
CA CYS A 64 11.53 2.65 14.86
C CYS A 64 12.21 3.19 16.13
N HIS A 65 12.79 2.29 16.95
CA HIS A 65 13.46 2.73 18.17
C HIS A 65 14.65 3.65 17.87
N GLY A 66 14.60 4.87 18.42
CA GLY A 66 15.65 5.87 18.28
C GLY A 66 15.35 6.99 17.29
N ALA A 67 14.31 6.87 16.45
CA ALA A 67 13.84 7.98 15.62
C ALA A 67 12.75 8.78 16.35
N GLU A 68 12.81 10.10 16.23
CA GLU A 68 11.70 10.97 16.60
C GLU A 68 10.57 10.79 15.58
N VAL A 69 9.32 10.66 16.04
CA VAL A 69 8.15 10.51 15.17
C VAL A 69 7.27 11.74 15.30
N LEU A 70 7.10 12.43 14.18
CA LEU A 70 6.30 13.64 14.06
C LEU A 70 5.12 13.41 13.12
N VAL A 71 4.06 14.19 13.29
CA VAL A 71 2.86 14.12 12.45
C VAL A 71 2.60 15.49 11.84
N GLY A 72 2.42 15.54 10.53
CA GLY A 72 2.05 16.77 9.83
C GLY A 72 0.83 16.57 8.94
N TYR A 73 -0.15 17.47 9.02
CA TYR A 73 -1.37 17.42 8.21
C TYR A 73 -1.23 18.28 6.96
N LEU A 74 -1.77 17.81 5.85
CA LEU A 74 -1.76 18.57 4.57
C LEU A 74 -2.80 19.68 4.55
N ARG A 75 -3.83 19.61 5.38
CA ARG A 75 -4.92 20.59 5.47
C ARG A 75 -5.25 20.89 6.92
N GLY A 76 -5.69 22.10 7.18
CA GLY A 76 -6.10 22.54 8.53
C GLY A 76 -5.10 23.50 9.15
N GLY A 77 -5.36 23.96 10.38
CA GLY A 77 -4.58 25.01 11.04
C GLY A 77 -3.75 24.55 12.24
N ILE A 78 -3.74 23.24 12.54
CA ILE A 78 -2.98 22.67 13.66
C ILE A 78 -2.06 21.60 13.09
N ASP A 79 -0.81 21.60 13.54
CA ASP A 79 0.22 20.64 13.11
C ASP A 79 0.30 20.54 11.57
N HIS A 80 0.30 21.70 10.90
CA HIS A 80 0.43 21.74 9.46
C HIS A 80 1.79 21.18 9.03
N LEU A 81 1.83 20.38 7.94
CA LEU A 81 3.08 19.72 7.54
C LEU A 81 4.21 20.72 7.34
N GLU A 82 3.94 21.89 6.79
CA GLU A 82 4.91 22.97 6.58
C GLU A 82 5.57 23.41 7.90
N ASP A 83 4.74 23.64 8.95
CA ASP A 83 5.24 24.07 10.27
C ASP A 83 6.06 22.97 10.95
N VAL A 84 5.64 21.70 10.80
CA VAL A 84 6.38 20.55 11.31
C VAL A 84 7.73 20.43 10.63
N LEU A 85 7.80 20.56 9.30
CA LEU A 85 9.06 20.49 8.57
C LEU A 85 9.97 21.69 8.87
N ALA A 86 9.42 22.88 9.07
CA ALA A 86 10.18 24.06 9.46
C ALA A 86 10.82 23.93 10.86
N SER A 87 10.25 23.11 11.74
CA SER A 87 10.81 22.83 13.07
C SER A 87 12.02 21.90 13.05
N LEU A 88 12.23 21.18 11.95
CA LEU A 88 13.35 20.24 11.81
C LEU A 88 14.66 20.99 11.57
N VAL A 89 15.64 20.70 12.40
CA VAL A 89 16.98 21.28 12.29
C VAL A 89 17.95 20.22 11.79
N SER A 90 18.66 20.55 10.72
CA SER A 90 19.79 19.73 10.29
C SER A 90 21.08 20.18 10.98
N HIS A 91 21.76 19.26 11.62
CA HIS A 91 23.13 19.50 12.10
C HIS A 91 24.11 19.05 11.01
N ASP A 92 25.02 19.94 10.63
CA ASP A 92 26.09 19.65 9.66
C ASP A 92 25.64 19.25 8.24
N GLY A 93 24.44 19.67 7.81
CA GLY A 93 23.90 19.33 6.48
C GLY A 93 23.48 17.86 6.34
N SER A 94 23.38 17.12 7.45
CA SER A 94 22.86 15.75 7.46
C SER A 94 21.36 15.72 7.17
N LEU A 95 20.86 14.55 6.77
CA LEU A 95 19.42 14.33 6.55
C LEU A 95 18.65 14.61 7.86
N ALA A 96 17.73 15.57 7.82
CA ALA A 96 16.94 15.95 8.98
C ALA A 96 15.74 15.03 9.21
N GLY A 97 15.11 14.54 8.12
CA GLY A 97 13.94 13.70 8.27
C GLY A 97 13.55 12.95 6.99
N VAL A 98 12.68 11.96 7.17
CA VAL A 98 12.01 11.23 6.10
C VAL A 98 10.51 11.44 6.24
N VAL A 99 9.90 12.00 5.22
CA VAL A 99 8.45 12.25 5.14
C VAL A 99 7.79 11.02 4.52
N VAL A 100 6.98 10.29 5.28
CA VAL A 100 6.24 9.12 4.82
C VAL A 100 4.77 9.49 4.61
N PRO A 101 4.26 9.45 3.36
CA PRO A 101 2.84 9.68 3.10
C PRO A 101 1.97 8.63 3.80
N LEU A 102 1.00 9.06 4.59
CA LEU A 102 0.02 8.15 5.21
C LEU A 102 -1.08 7.80 4.20
N LEU A 103 -0.66 7.30 3.06
CA LEU A 103 -1.49 6.94 1.92
C LEU A 103 -1.23 5.47 1.54
N PRO A 104 -2.28 4.64 1.46
CA PRO A 104 -2.14 3.27 0.97
C PRO A 104 -1.63 3.20 -0.48
N PHE A 105 -2.04 4.15 -1.32
CA PHE A 105 -1.75 4.18 -2.76
C PHE A 105 -1.41 5.59 -3.23
N PRO A 106 -0.83 5.75 -4.43
CA PRO A 106 -0.54 7.06 -5.02
C PRO A 106 -1.78 7.96 -5.09
N ASN A 107 -1.61 9.24 -4.73
CA ASN A 107 -2.64 10.25 -4.85
C ASN A 107 -2.00 11.55 -5.36
N LEU A 108 -2.20 11.84 -6.64
CA LEU A 108 -1.51 12.93 -7.33
C LEU A 108 -1.65 14.29 -6.61
N GLU A 109 -2.83 14.61 -6.07
CA GLU A 109 -3.05 15.87 -5.35
C GLU A 109 -2.24 15.92 -4.05
N ALA A 110 -2.31 14.87 -3.23
CA ALA A 110 -1.59 14.81 -1.98
C ALA A 110 -0.06 14.72 -2.20
N ASP A 111 0.36 13.94 -3.19
CA ASP A 111 1.77 13.77 -3.55
C ASP A 111 2.40 15.08 -4.00
N GLN A 112 1.68 15.87 -4.80
CA GLN A 112 2.13 17.19 -5.24
C GLN A 112 2.28 18.15 -4.05
N VAL A 113 1.29 18.20 -3.16
CA VAL A 113 1.36 19.06 -1.96
C VAL A 113 2.55 18.66 -1.07
N ILE A 114 2.76 17.35 -0.84
CA ILE A 114 3.90 16.86 -0.06
C ILE A 114 5.22 17.27 -0.73
N ALA A 115 5.32 17.09 -2.05
CA ALA A 115 6.52 17.42 -2.79
C ALA A 115 6.84 18.92 -2.73
N ASP A 116 5.82 19.78 -2.88
CA ASP A 116 5.97 21.23 -2.84
C ASP A 116 6.42 21.72 -1.46
N VAL A 117 5.81 21.18 -0.38
CA VAL A 117 6.17 21.54 1.00
C VAL A 117 7.57 21.04 1.35
N VAL A 118 7.94 19.83 0.95
CA VAL A 118 9.29 19.28 1.17
C VAL A 118 10.34 20.07 0.38
N ALA A 119 10.02 20.48 -0.86
CA ALA A 119 10.93 21.29 -1.68
C ALA A 119 11.14 22.71 -1.13
N ALA A 120 10.15 23.25 -0.42
CA ALA A 120 10.24 24.56 0.23
C ALA A 120 10.96 24.53 1.59
N ALA A 121 11.14 23.36 2.19
CA ALA A 121 11.81 23.22 3.48
C ALA A 121 13.31 23.52 3.39
N GLU A 122 13.86 24.21 4.41
CA GLU A 122 15.29 24.54 4.47
C GLU A 122 16.16 23.33 4.85
N ALA A 123 15.59 22.37 5.58
CA ALA A 123 16.29 21.18 6.02
C ALA A 123 16.33 20.11 4.92
N PRO A 124 17.42 19.32 4.81
CA PRO A 124 17.48 18.18 3.90
C PRO A 124 16.47 17.10 4.31
N LEU A 125 15.49 16.84 3.45
CA LEU A 125 14.40 15.89 3.67
C LEU A 125 14.30 14.88 2.53
N LEU A 126 13.75 13.71 2.83
CA LEU A 126 13.40 12.69 1.85
C LEU A 126 11.91 12.40 1.89
N ILE A 127 11.35 12.06 0.75
CA ILE A 127 9.99 11.53 0.67
C ILE A 127 10.10 10.01 0.52
N GLY A 128 9.49 9.28 1.44
CA GLY A 128 9.36 7.83 1.37
C GLY A 128 8.21 7.38 0.47
N ASP A 129 8.20 6.11 0.10
CA ASP A 129 7.12 5.52 -0.70
C ASP A 129 5.79 5.48 0.05
N HIS A 130 4.69 5.37 -0.71
CA HIS A 130 3.36 5.06 -0.19
C HIS A 130 3.35 3.73 0.58
N LEU A 131 2.34 3.52 1.44
CA LEU A 131 2.26 2.32 2.27
C LEU A 131 2.14 1.04 1.44
N GLY A 132 1.49 1.11 0.26
CA GLY A 132 1.26 -0.02 -0.63
C GLY A 132 1.78 0.16 -2.05
N PRO A 133 1.61 -0.88 -2.89
CA PRO A 133 1.03 -2.18 -2.54
C PRO A 133 1.92 -3.02 -1.60
N HIS A 134 1.32 -3.67 -0.60
CA HIS A 134 2.06 -4.50 0.36
C HIS A 134 1.16 -5.60 0.97
N PRO A 135 1.68 -6.81 1.29
CA PRO A 135 0.91 -7.89 1.90
C PRO A 135 0.23 -7.54 3.23
N LEU A 136 0.80 -6.64 4.01
CA LEU A 136 0.21 -6.15 5.26
C LEU A 136 -1.10 -5.38 5.05
N LEU A 137 -1.29 -4.72 3.90
CA LEU A 137 -2.58 -4.10 3.56
C LEU A 137 -3.66 -5.16 3.35
N ALA A 138 -3.35 -6.25 2.65
CA ALA A 138 -4.28 -7.37 2.48
C ALA A 138 -4.60 -8.05 3.82
N GLU A 139 -3.66 -8.10 4.75
CA GLU A 139 -3.88 -8.59 6.12
C GLU A 139 -4.84 -7.68 6.89
N ALA A 140 -4.59 -6.37 6.85
CA ALA A 140 -5.43 -5.38 7.52
C ALA A 140 -6.86 -5.38 6.95
N LEU A 141 -7.02 -5.44 5.63
CA LEU A 141 -8.33 -5.54 4.97
C LEU A 141 -9.07 -6.82 5.37
N HIS A 142 -8.36 -7.96 5.42
CA HIS A 142 -8.96 -9.22 5.91
C HIS A 142 -9.45 -9.07 7.36
N ALA A 143 -8.66 -8.44 8.23
CA ALA A 143 -9.07 -8.21 9.61
C ALA A 143 -10.31 -7.31 9.68
N ARG A 144 -10.36 -6.20 8.91
CA ARG A 144 -11.51 -5.30 8.85
C ARG A 144 -12.78 -5.96 8.31
N LEU A 145 -12.63 -6.80 7.28
CA LEU A 145 -13.75 -7.63 6.79
C LEU A 145 -14.23 -8.62 7.85
N ALA A 146 -13.31 -9.23 8.60
CA ALA A 146 -13.67 -10.15 9.68
C ALA A 146 -14.35 -9.43 10.86
N ASP A 147 -13.87 -8.24 11.23
CA ASP A 147 -14.48 -7.38 12.27
C ASP A 147 -15.93 -7.01 11.91
N ALA A 148 -16.20 -6.77 10.62
CA ALA A 148 -17.54 -6.50 10.09
C ALA A 148 -18.39 -7.76 9.87
N GLY A 149 -17.84 -8.96 10.12
CA GLY A 149 -18.54 -10.22 9.85
C GLY A 149 -18.63 -10.60 8.37
N LEU A 150 -17.88 -9.90 7.51
CA LEU A 150 -17.88 -10.09 6.04
C LEU A 150 -16.82 -11.10 5.56
N ALA A 151 -15.92 -11.53 6.45
CA ALA A 151 -14.97 -12.61 6.18
C ALA A 151 -14.83 -13.51 7.41
N ARG A 152 -14.32 -14.72 7.20
CA ARG A 152 -13.98 -15.61 8.32
C ARG A 152 -12.74 -15.08 9.03
N ALA A 153 -12.80 -15.01 10.38
CA ALA A 153 -11.63 -14.64 11.17
C ALA A 153 -10.45 -15.61 10.93
N ALA A 154 -9.25 -15.08 10.78
CA ALA A 154 -8.04 -15.86 10.55
C ALA A 154 -7.66 -16.79 11.74
N ARG A 155 -8.29 -16.61 12.92
CA ARG A 155 -8.05 -17.43 14.12
C ARG A 155 -9.27 -18.29 14.42
N VAL A 156 -9.03 -19.60 14.43
CA VAL A 156 -10.00 -20.64 14.84
C VAL A 156 -10.37 -20.45 16.30
N GLY A 157 -11.62 -20.11 16.60
CA GLY A 157 -12.09 -20.00 17.99
C GLY A 157 -13.53 -19.50 18.15
N ARG A 158 -14.13 -18.89 17.12
CA ARG A 158 -15.54 -18.54 17.11
C ARG A 158 -16.21 -19.14 15.89
N ILE A 159 -17.14 -20.05 16.13
CA ILE A 159 -18.07 -20.48 15.08
C ILE A 159 -18.99 -19.29 14.82
N SER A 160 -18.60 -18.41 13.89
CA SER A 160 -19.46 -17.35 13.43
C SER A 160 -20.41 -17.94 12.40
N ILE A 161 -21.70 -17.89 12.71
CA ILE A 161 -22.78 -18.27 11.80
C ILE A 161 -23.01 -17.16 10.74
N VAL A 162 -22.22 -16.08 10.81
CA VAL A 162 -22.30 -14.97 9.84
C VAL A 162 -21.83 -15.47 8.48
N THR A 163 -22.69 -15.30 7.52
CA THR A 163 -22.41 -15.62 6.12
C THR A 163 -21.39 -14.61 5.58
N ALA A 164 -20.14 -15.02 5.42
CA ALA A 164 -19.10 -14.20 4.80
C ALA A 164 -19.54 -13.71 3.40
N ALA A 165 -19.00 -12.58 2.96
CA ALA A 165 -19.18 -12.14 1.58
C ALA A 165 -18.54 -13.15 0.62
N ASP A 166 -19.16 -13.33 -0.54
CA ASP A 166 -18.72 -14.29 -1.55
C ASP A 166 -17.76 -13.64 -2.55
N GLY A 167 -17.72 -12.31 -2.59
CA GLY A 167 -16.76 -11.50 -3.36
C GLY A 167 -16.48 -10.20 -2.65
N VAL A 168 -15.34 -9.58 -2.94
CA VAL A 168 -14.88 -8.34 -2.29
C VAL A 168 -14.42 -7.32 -3.33
N ILE A 169 -14.73 -6.05 -3.09
CA ILE A 169 -14.17 -4.92 -3.83
C ILE A 169 -13.18 -4.20 -2.91
N VAL A 170 -11.93 -4.09 -3.30
CA VAL A 170 -10.94 -3.21 -2.66
C VAL A 170 -11.14 -1.81 -3.20
N GLY A 171 -11.61 -0.91 -2.36
CA GLY A 171 -11.82 0.49 -2.71
C GLY A 171 -10.54 1.31 -2.50
N ALA A 172 -10.10 2.04 -3.51
CA ALA A 172 -8.92 2.91 -3.47
C ALA A 172 -9.31 4.38 -3.67
N VAL A 173 -8.62 5.29 -2.96
CA VAL A 173 -8.69 6.74 -3.17
C VAL A 173 -7.47 7.16 -3.97
N GLY A 174 -7.68 7.95 -5.02
CA GLY A 174 -6.65 8.40 -5.96
C GLY A 174 -7.11 8.21 -7.40
N GLY A 175 -6.20 8.38 -8.34
CA GLY A 175 -6.44 8.20 -9.77
C GLY A 175 -6.34 6.74 -10.21
N GLU A 176 -6.07 6.58 -11.50
CA GLU A 176 -5.91 5.25 -12.13
C GLU A 176 -4.74 4.46 -11.51
N ASP A 177 -3.62 5.14 -11.21
CA ASP A 177 -2.46 4.52 -10.57
C ASP A 177 -2.80 3.93 -9.20
N ALA A 178 -3.67 4.59 -8.43
CA ALA A 178 -4.15 4.06 -7.14
C ALA A 178 -4.96 2.77 -7.33
N VAL A 179 -5.82 2.73 -8.34
CA VAL A 179 -6.61 1.52 -8.66
C VAL A 179 -5.69 0.39 -9.12
N GLN A 180 -4.71 0.68 -9.97
CA GLN A 180 -3.73 -0.31 -10.42
C GLN A 180 -2.91 -0.88 -9.25
N ALA A 181 -2.46 -0.03 -8.32
CA ALA A 181 -1.79 -0.47 -7.11
C ALA A 181 -2.71 -1.31 -6.20
N ALA A 182 -4.00 -0.92 -6.12
CA ALA A 182 -5.00 -1.68 -5.38
C ALA A 182 -5.30 -3.06 -5.99
N GLU A 183 -5.15 -3.25 -7.31
CA GLU A 183 -5.29 -4.56 -7.96
C GLU A 183 -4.27 -5.57 -7.41
N VAL A 184 -3.04 -5.14 -7.13
CA VAL A 184 -2.03 -6.01 -6.50
C VAL A 184 -2.49 -6.44 -5.12
N VAL A 185 -3.03 -5.52 -4.32
CA VAL A 185 -3.58 -5.84 -3.00
C VAL A 185 -4.82 -6.74 -3.12
N ALA A 186 -5.66 -6.54 -4.14
CA ALA A 186 -6.81 -7.37 -4.40
C ALA A 186 -6.41 -8.83 -4.71
N VAL A 187 -5.35 -9.05 -5.49
CA VAL A 187 -4.80 -10.40 -5.74
C VAL A 187 -4.31 -11.05 -4.45
N LEU A 188 -3.59 -10.31 -3.61
CA LEU A 188 -3.11 -10.80 -2.32
C LEU A 188 -4.28 -11.15 -1.38
N LEU A 189 -5.31 -10.31 -1.34
CA LEU A 189 -6.51 -10.53 -0.54
C LEU A 189 -7.32 -11.72 -1.06
N ALA A 190 -7.48 -11.85 -2.38
CA ALA A 190 -8.16 -12.99 -3.01
C ALA A 190 -7.52 -14.33 -2.61
N SER A 191 -6.18 -14.37 -2.59
CA SER A 191 -5.42 -15.55 -2.17
C SER A 191 -5.66 -15.90 -0.69
N ARG A 192 -5.89 -14.90 0.18
CA ARG A 192 -6.17 -15.11 1.61
C ARG A 192 -7.60 -15.53 1.86
N LEU A 193 -8.55 -14.97 1.14
CA LEU A 193 -9.99 -15.22 1.32
C LEU A 193 -10.49 -16.42 0.52
N THR A 194 -9.75 -16.83 -0.52
CA THR A 194 -10.19 -17.82 -1.52
C THR A 194 -11.51 -17.43 -2.21
N THR A 195 -11.73 -16.13 -2.39
CA THR A 195 -12.89 -15.52 -3.02
C THR A 195 -12.46 -14.55 -4.12
N PRO A 196 -13.27 -14.28 -5.15
CA PRO A 196 -12.95 -13.28 -6.14
C PRO A 196 -12.90 -11.88 -5.51
N VAL A 197 -11.84 -11.13 -5.84
CA VAL A 197 -11.62 -9.75 -5.39
C VAL A 197 -11.32 -8.88 -6.60
N ALA A 198 -11.89 -7.68 -6.64
CA ALA A 198 -11.63 -6.68 -7.66
C ALA A 198 -11.22 -5.36 -6.99
N ALA A 199 -10.43 -4.54 -7.67
CA ALA A 199 -10.16 -3.17 -7.24
C ALA A 199 -11.10 -2.19 -7.96
N ALA A 200 -11.40 -1.06 -7.30
CA ALA A 200 -12.20 0.02 -7.87
C ALA A 200 -11.93 1.35 -7.15
N SER A 201 -12.23 2.47 -7.84
CA SER A 201 -12.04 3.81 -7.29
C SER A 201 -13.18 4.21 -6.36
N LEU A 202 -12.83 4.71 -5.17
CA LEU A 202 -13.78 5.33 -4.24
C LEU A 202 -14.12 6.78 -4.62
N ASN A 203 -13.30 7.41 -5.45
CA ASN A 203 -13.59 8.74 -6.00
C ASN A 203 -14.69 8.71 -7.07
N ASP A 204 -14.92 7.53 -7.66
CA ASP A 204 -15.97 7.30 -8.66
C ASP A 204 -16.89 6.15 -8.22
N PRO A 205 -18.10 6.46 -7.69
CA PRO A 205 -19.10 5.45 -7.33
C PRO A 205 -19.50 4.55 -8.51
N GLY A 206 -19.37 5.02 -9.76
CA GLY A 206 -19.59 4.23 -10.96
C GLY A 206 -18.61 3.07 -11.06
N SER A 207 -17.33 3.31 -10.77
CA SER A 207 -16.28 2.29 -10.71
C SER A 207 -16.62 1.16 -9.73
N ILE A 208 -17.07 1.51 -8.53
CA ILE A 208 -17.51 0.51 -7.52
C ILE A 208 -18.75 -0.27 -8.02
N LYS A 209 -19.72 0.44 -8.60
CA LYS A 209 -20.94 -0.18 -9.14
C LYS A 209 -20.60 -1.20 -10.24
N ASP A 210 -19.74 -0.83 -11.16
CA ASP A 210 -19.32 -1.71 -12.25
C ASP A 210 -18.55 -2.94 -11.75
N ALA A 211 -17.67 -2.76 -10.77
CA ALA A 211 -16.98 -3.87 -10.10
C ALA A 211 -17.98 -4.79 -9.40
N ALA A 212 -18.99 -4.22 -8.69
CA ALA A 212 -20.04 -4.99 -8.03
C ALA A 212 -20.86 -5.80 -9.03
N VAL A 213 -21.26 -5.20 -10.16
CA VAL A 213 -22.00 -5.86 -11.24
C VAL A 213 -21.19 -7.01 -11.85
N ARG A 214 -19.89 -6.78 -12.09
CA ARG A 214 -19.00 -7.85 -12.62
C ARG A 214 -18.91 -9.03 -11.64
N LEU A 215 -18.67 -8.76 -10.36
CA LEU A 215 -18.54 -9.81 -9.34
C LEU A 215 -19.86 -10.57 -9.14
N ARG A 216 -21.01 -9.87 -9.14
CA ARG A 216 -22.34 -10.49 -8.96
C ARG A 216 -22.76 -11.45 -10.08
N ARG A 217 -22.03 -11.48 -11.20
CA ARG A 217 -22.22 -12.53 -12.22
C ARG A 217 -21.76 -13.91 -11.74
N ALA A 218 -20.80 -13.95 -10.82
CA ALA A 218 -20.20 -15.17 -10.29
C ALA A 218 -20.61 -15.48 -8.85
N VAL A 219 -20.91 -14.43 -8.05
CA VAL A 219 -21.16 -14.54 -6.61
C VAL A 219 -22.34 -13.68 -6.17
N PRO A 220 -23.20 -14.17 -5.26
CA PRO A 220 -24.43 -13.45 -4.89
C PRO A 220 -24.16 -12.22 -4.00
N ARG A 221 -23.18 -12.28 -3.10
CA ARG A 221 -22.93 -11.22 -2.11
C ARG A 221 -21.55 -10.62 -2.27
N VAL A 222 -21.53 -9.31 -2.46
CA VAL A 222 -20.31 -8.54 -2.66
C VAL A 222 -20.16 -7.52 -1.53
N ALA A 223 -19.00 -7.51 -0.88
CA ALA A 223 -18.64 -6.53 0.13
C ALA A 223 -17.64 -5.49 -0.42
N LEU A 224 -17.69 -4.29 0.13
CA LEU A 224 -16.72 -3.23 -0.09
C LEU A 224 -15.71 -3.23 1.07
N ALA A 225 -14.42 -3.31 0.76
CA ALA A 225 -13.29 -3.20 1.68
C ALA A 225 -12.49 -1.93 1.35
N PRO A 226 -12.75 -0.81 2.05
CA PRO A 226 -12.05 0.45 1.78
C PRO A 226 -10.58 0.33 2.20
N CYS A 227 -9.67 0.44 1.24
CA CYS A 227 -8.22 0.47 1.49
C CYS A 227 -7.76 1.91 1.67
N LEU A 228 -8.16 2.50 2.79
CA LEU A 228 -7.80 3.85 3.20
C LEU A 228 -7.65 3.90 4.73
N VAL A 229 -6.86 4.84 5.22
CA VAL A 229 -6.62 4.98 6.67
C VAL A 229 -7.81 5.65 7.34
N GLY A 230 -8.43 6.63 6.71
CA GLY A 230 -9.62 7.34 7.18
C GLY A 230 -9.69 8.81 6.80
N PRO A 231 -8.58 9.59 6.90
CA PRO A 231 -8.60 11.02 6.59
C PRO A 231 -8.79 11.37 5.12
N GLU A 232 -8.62 10.39 4.22
CA GLU A 232 -8.67 10.58 2.76
C GLU A 232 -10.08 10.89 2.25
N LEU A 233 -11.12 10.51 3.00
CA LEU A 233 -12.51 10.74 2.65
C LEU A 233 -13.25 11.44 3.80
N THR A 234 -14.27 12.19 3.45
CA THR A 234 -15.17 12.80 4.42
C THR A 234 -16.09 11.75 5.05
N SER A 235 -16.50 11.97 6.30
CA SER A 235 -17.42 11.11 7.02
C SER A 235 -18.73 10.94 6.24
N GLY A 236 -19.28 9.73 6.22
CA GLY A 236 -20.52 9.39 5.51
C GLY A 236 -20.35 9.06 4.02
N THR A 237 -19.17 9.34 3.43
CA THR A 237 -18.96 9.05 2.00
C THR A 237 -18.98 7.54 1.72
N LEU A 238 -18.37 6.74 2.58
CA LEU A 238 -18.33 5.28 2.43
C LEU A 238 -19.73 4.67 2.55
N GLU A 239 -20.53 5.15 3.49
CA GLU A 239 -21.92 4.71 3.68
C GLU A 239 -22.78 5.08 2.46
N ALA A 240 -22.58 6.27 1.90
CA ALA A 240 -23.28 6.69 0.69
C ALA A 240 -22.91 5.82 -0.51
N ILE A 241 -21.62 5.51 -0.71
CA ILE A 241 -21.15 4.62 -1.77
C ILE A 241 -21.73 3.21 -1.57
N ALA A 242 -21.67 2.67 -0.36
CA ALA A 242 -22.19 1.35 -0.04
C ALA A 242 -23.72 1.25 -0.33
N ALA A 243 -24.46 2.27 0.04
CA ALA A 243 -25.91 2.35 -0.24
C ALA A 243 -26.19 2.42 -1.75
N LEU A 244 -25.47 3.30 -2.49
CA LEU A 244 -25.63 3.45 -3.94
C LEU A 244 -25.29 2.18 -4.72
N THR A 245 -24.35 1.39 -4.23
CA THR A 245 -23.86 0.17 -4.89
C THR A 245 -24.48 -1.11 -4.33
N SER A 246 -25.34 -0.98 -3.30
CA SER A 246 -25.95 -2.09 -2.58
C SER A 246 -24.91 -3.12 -2.11
N THR A 247 -23.78 -2.62 -1.57
CA THR A 247 -22.72 -3.45 -0.99
C THR A 247 -22.70 -3.27 0.52
N GLU A 248 -22.35 -4.33 1.25
CA GLU A 248 -21.97 -4.22 2.66
C GLU A 248 -20.54 -3.67 2.75
N CYS A 249 -20.30 -2.67 3.62
CA CYS A 249 -19.01 -2.00 3.72
C CYS A 249 -18.30 -2.39 5.01
N ALA A 250 -17.04 -2.81 4.89
CA ALA A 250 -16.15 -2.95 6.03
C ALA A 250 -15.66 -1.56 6.49
N PRO A 251 -15.26 -1.41 7.76
CA PRO A 251 -14.62 -0.19 8.21
C PRO A 251 -13.26 0.01 7.51
N PRO A 252 -12.78 1.27 7.39
CA PRO A 252 -11.46 1.57 6.85
C PRO A 252 -10.33 0.94 7.67
N LEU A 253 -9.11 0.94 7.15
CA LEU A 253 -7.93 0.41 7.83
C LEU A 253 -7.74 1.03 9.22
N GLY A 254 -7.93 2.34 9.33
CA GLY A 254 -7.78 3.06 10.59
C GLY A 254 -6.41 2.82 11.23
N SER A 255 -6.37 2.76 12.54
CA SER A 255 -5.16 2.45 13.32
C SER A 255 -4.86 0.94 13.43
N HIS A 256 -5.12 0.16 12.35
CA HIS A 256 -4.72 -1.25 12.36
C HIS A 256 -3.19 -1.37 12.52
N PRO A 257 -2.67 -2.31 13.35
CA PRO A 257 -1.23 -2.41 13.63
C PRO A 257 -0.35 -2.53 12.38
N ALA A 258 -0.86 -3.15 11.32
CA ALA A 258 -0.16 -3.25 10.04
C ALA A 258 0.13 -1.87 9.41
N VAL A 259 -0.67 -0.84 9.67
CA VAL A 259 -0.47 0.51 9.13
C VAL A 259 0.76 1.15 9.77
N GLY A 260 0.86 1.16 11.10
CA GLY A 260 2.05 1.69 11.80
C GLY A 260 3.32 0.91 11.44
N GLN A 261 3.21 -0.42 11.28
CA GLN A 261 4.32 -1.25 10.81
C GLN A 261 4.75 -0.87 9.38
N LEU A 262 3.81 -0.58 8.48
CA LEU A 262 4.12 -0.13 7.12
C LEU A 262 4.81 1.22 7.10
N VAL A 263 4.38 2.17 7.92
CA VAL A 263 5.07 3.46 8.09
C VAL A 263 6.54 3.24 8.46
N ALA A 264 6.80 2.38 9.45
CA ALA A 264 8.16 2.04 9.85
C ALA A 264 8.98 1.34 8.74
N ILE A 265 8.35 0.45 7.96
CA ILE A 265 8.99 -0.21 6.82
C ILE A 265 9.37 0.81 5.75
N ARG A 266 8.47 1.77 5.41
CA ARG A 266 8.74 2.80 4.41
C ARG A 266 9.85 3.75 4.85
N TYR A 267 9.84 4.15 6.11
CA TYR A 267 10.94 4.91 6.69
C TYR A 267 12.28 4.17 6.58
N GLY A 268 12.33 2.90 7.01
CA GLY A 268 13.55 2.11 6.91
C GLY A 268 14.02 1.87 5.48
N ALA A 269 13.08 1.70 4.53
CA ALA A 269 13.38 1.55 3.11
C ALA A 269 14.01 2.82 2.52
N ALA A 270 13.46 4.00 2.87
CA ALA A 270 14.01 5.29 2.43
C ALA A 270 15.44 5.51 2.95
N LEU A 271 15.72 5.14 4.20
CA LEU A 271 17.08 5.24 4.76
C LEU A 271 18.06 4.22 4.16
N ALA A 272 17.57 3.09 3.68
CA ALA A 272 18.39 2.05 3.06
C ALA A 272 18.70 2.30 1.58
N ASP A 273 18.13 3.35 0.98
CA ASP A 273 18.39 3.70 -0.42
C ASP A 273 19.89 4.07 -0.60
N PRO A 274 20.61 3.42 -1.54
CA PRO A 274 22.02 3.71 -1.78
C PRO A 274 22.30 5.16 -2.17
N ALA A 275 21.36 5.83 -2.84
CA ALA A 275 21.48 7.25 -3.19
C ALA A 275 21.50 8.10 -1.92
N VAL A 276 20.64 7.77 -0.96
CA VAL A 276 20.56 8.43 0.34
C VAL A 276 21.79 8.16 1.19
N ALA A 277 22.24 6.90 1.24
CA ALA A 277 23.47 6.53 1.93
C ALA A 277 24.67 7.30 1.40
N THR A 278 24.72 7.54 0.08
CA THR A 278 25.75 8.33 -0.57
C THR A 278 25.66 9.82 -0.18
N MET A 279 24.47 10.40 -0.16
CA MET A 279 24.25 11.79 0.25
C MET A 279 24.65 12.01 1.72
N VAL A 280 24.25 11.10 2.61
CA VAL A 280 24.59 11.16 4.04
C VAL A 280 26.10 11.00 4.26
N ALA A 281 26.76 10.10 3.53
CA ALA A 281 28.21 9.92 3.60
C ALA A 281 28.96 11.16 3.10
N GLN A 282 28.49 11.80 2.03
CA GLN A 282 29.06 13.04 1.50
C GLN A 282 28.90 14.20 2.48
N ALA A 283 27.74 14.35 3.11
CA ALA A 283 27.49 15.37 4.13
C ALA A 283 28.40 15.19 5.37
N LYS A 284 28.68 13.95 5.76
CA LYS A 284 29.61 13.63 6.86
C LYS A 284 31.10 13.68 6.49
N GLY A 285 31.45 13.95 5.24
CA GLY A 285 32.83 13.98 4.78
C GLY A 285 33.52 12.61 4.80
N GLU A 286 32.76 11.51 4.89
CA GLU A 286 33.31 10.17 4.86
C GLU A 286 33.68 9.77 3.42
N PRO A 287 34.88 9.19 3.20
CA PRO A 287 35.25 8.71 1.88
C PRO A 287 34.33 7.55 1.48
N LEU A 288 33.72 7.66 0.29
CA LEU A 288 32.90 6.62 -0.30
C LEU A 288 33.72 5.32 -0.43
N THR A 289 33.60 4.42 0.54
CA THR A 289 34.07 3.05 0.38
C THR A 289 33.10 2.34 -0.54
N ALA A 290 33.51 2.12 -1.80
CA ALA A 290 32.75 1.29 -2.73
C ALA A 290 32.45 -0.05 -2.04
N PRO A 291 31.20 -0.57 -2.15
CA PRO A 291 30.87 -1.88 -1.59
C PRO A 291 31.83 -2.91 -2.21
N ALA A 292 32.56 -3.62 -1.35
CA ALA A 292 33.46 -4.67 -1.78
C ALA A 292 32.67 -5.67 -2.65
N PRO A 293 33.18 -6.06 -3.83
CA PRO A 293 32.53 -7.04 -4.68
C PRO A 293 32.32 -8.31 -3.84
N ARG A 294 31.08 -8.77 -3.73
CA ARG A 294 30.76 -10.03 -3.07
C ARG A 294 31.67 -11.09 -3.65
N ALA A 295 32.63 -11.57 -2.86
CA ALA A 295 33.48 -12.69 -3.21
C ALA A 295 32.56 -13.85 -3.59
N ALA A 296 32.55 -14.18 -4.89
CA ALA A 296 31.95 -15.40 -5.35
C ALA A 296 32.66 -16.53 -4.61
N SER A 297 31.92 -17.21 -3.76
CA SER A 297 32.39 -18.42 -3.06
C SER A 297 32.76 -19.46 -4.11
N ARG A 298 34.06 -19.50 -4.42
CA ARG A 298 34.65 -20.62 -5.15
C ARG A 298 34.69 -21.81 -4.18
N GLY A 299 33.65 -22.60 -4.21
CA GLY A 299 33.69 -23.98 -3.74
C GLY A 299 34.29 -24.83 -4.84
N ALA A 300 35.57 -25.13 -4.73
CA ALA A 300 36.17 -26.22 -5.49
C ALA A 300 36.06 -27.51 -4.69
N PRO A 301 35.64 -28.63 -5.30
CA PRO A 301 36.16 -29.93 -4.92
C PRO A 301 37.12 -30.42 -5.98
N ALA A 302 38.32 -30.76 -5.56
CA ALA A 302 39.26 -31.54 -6.33
C ALA A 302 38.68 -32.97 -6.54
N GLY A 303 38.67 -33.45 -7.76
CA GLY A 303 38.28 -34.82 -8.11
C GLY A 303 38.88 -35.23 -9.46
N ASN A 304 39.87 -36.06 -9.35
CA ASN A 304 40.65 -36.83 -10.31
C ASN A 304 40.03 -37.12 -11.67
N GLY A 305 40.96 -37.04 -12.63
CA GLY A 305 40.93 -37.34 -14.02
C GLY A 305 40.22 -38.57 -14.53
N LYS A 306 39.72 -38.40 -15.72
CA LYS A 306 39.85 -39.36 -16.82
C LYS A 306 39.54 -38.62 -18.12
N GLU A 307 40.53 -38.60 -18.95
CA GLU A 307 40.54 -38.19 -20.34
C GLU A 307 39.64 -39.09 -21.16
N ALA A 308 38.74 -38.54 -21.97
CA ALA A 308 38.06 -39.23 -23.06
C ALA A 308 37.77 -38.23 -24.20
N PRO A 309 37.85 -38.64 -25.48
CA PRO A 309 38.21 -37.81 -26.61
C PRO A 309 37.04 -37.00 -27.19
N ALA A 310 37.40 -35.91 -27.87
CA ALA A 310 36.54 -34.99 -28.59
C ALA A 310 35.77 -35.66 -29.74
N PRO A 311 34.51 -35.28 -29.98
CA PRO A 311 33.87 -35.48 -31.27
C PRO A 311 33.96 -34.23 -32.16
N ALA A 312 34.19 -34.51 -33.42
CA ALA A 312 34.46 -33.63 -34.53
C ALA A 312 33.33 -32.66 -34.87
N ALA A 313 33.72 -31.50 -35.41
CA ALA A 313 32.88 -30.50 -36.02
C ALA A 313 32.18 -30.99 -37.28
N PRO A 314 30.97 -30.60 -37.58
CA PRO A 314 30.41 -30.66 -38.93
C PRO A 314 30.58 -29.30 -39.65
N ARG A 315 30.96 -29.50 -40.92
CA ARG A 315 31.27 -28.53 -41.97
C ARG A 315 30.08 -27.68 -42.38
N ALA A 316 30.43 -26.48 -42.80
CA ALA A 316 29.63 -25.54 -43.57
C ALA A 316 29.06 -26.12 -44.88
N GLY A 317 27.86 -25.73 -45.20
CA GLY A 317 27.25 -25.90 -46.50
C GLY A 317 26.19 -24.83 -46.69
N ALA A 318 26.50 -23.84 -47.52
CA ALA A 318 25.54 -22.93 -48.18
C ALA A 318 25.24 -23.49 -49.57
N PRO A 319 24.41 -22.86 -50.43
CA PRO A 319 23.35 -21.87 -50.32
C PRO A 319 22.12 -22.14 -51.20
N ALA A 320 21.27 -21.13 -51.37
CA ALA A 320 20.28 -20.86 -52.42
C ALA A 320 18.87 -21.43 -52.14
N THR A 321 17.76 -20.69 -52.33
CA THR A 321 17.34 -19.82 -53.41
C THR A 321 16.08 -19.06 -53.04
N ALA A 322 16.06 -17.80 -53.36
CA ALA A 322 15.06 -16.97 -54.06
C ALA A 322 13.54 -17.21 -53.85
N GLY A 323 12.86 -16.23 -53.41
CA GLY A 323 11.66 -15.49 -53.52
C GLY A 323 10.49 -16.03 -54.40
N PRO A 324 9.41 -15.28 -54.68
CA PRO A 324 9.01 -13.96 -54.26
C PRO A 324 7.50 -13.83 -53.93
N ALA A 325 7.05 -12.58 -53.75
CA ALA A 325 5.70 -12.01 -53.99
C ALA A 325 4.75 -11.89 -52.79
N ALA A 326 4.55 -10.67 -52.32
CA ALA A 326 3.47 -9.75 -52.67
C ALA A 326 2.06 -10.21 -52.26
N GLY A 327 1.44 -9.45 -51.39
CA GLY A 327 0.03 -9.56 -50.99
C GLY A 327 -0.26 -8.56 -49.91
N GLU A 328 -0.48 -7.35 -50.28
CA GLU A 328 -1.73 -6.58 -50.23
C GLU A 328 -2.18 -6.10 -48.84
N ALA A 329 -2.02 -4.80 -48.64
CA ALA A 329 -2.57 -4.02 -47.56
C ALA A 329 -4.11 -3.95 -47.65
N ALA A 330 -4.78 -4.27 -46.57
CA ALA A 330 -6.20 -3.93 -46.38
C ALA A 330 -6.36 -2.61 -45.63
N PRO A 331 -7.30 -1.73 -46.02
CA PRO A 331 -7.42 -0.38 -45.50
C PRO A 331 -8.21 -0.34 -44.18
N ALA A 332 -7.87 0.66 -43.37
CA ALA A 332 -8.55 1.06 -42.15
C ALA A 332 -10.01 1.49 -42.43
N PRO A 333 -10.95 1.22 -41.53
CA PRO A 333 -12.30 1.80 -41.64
C PRO A 333 -12.33 3.24 -41.19
N ALA A 334 -12.99 4.04 -42.02
CA ALA A 334 -13.24 5.47 -41.86
C ALA A 334 -14.19 5.78 -40.69
N ALA A 335 -13.94 6.89 -40.04
CA ALA A 335 -14.82 7.52 -39.08
C ALA A 335 -16.13 7.99 -39.73
N PRO A 336 -17.29 7.93 -39.08
CA PRO A 336 -18.51 8.54 -39.57
C PRO A 336 -18.54 10.06 -39.28
N ALA A 337 -18.94 10.78 -40.28
CA ALA A 337 -19.10 12.22 -40.33
C ALA A 337 -20.22 12.72 -39.41
N VAL A 338 -19.95 13.86 -38.81
CA VAL A 338 -20.89 14.70 -38.08
C VAL A 338 -21.88 15.31 -39.08
N ALA A 339 -23.17 15.11 -38.90
CA ALA A 339 -24.22 15.90 -39.50
C ALA A 339 -24.80 16.83 -38.43
N GLY A 340 -24.66 18.11 -38.72
CA GLY A 340 -25.26 19.19 -37.92
C GLY A 340 -26.71 19.40 -38.27
N ALA A 341 -27.39 20.02 -37.33
CA ALA A 341 -28.54 20.93 -37.42
C ALA A 341 -29.32 20.81 -36.11
N ALA A 342 -29.70 21.77 -35.45
CA ALA A 342 -30.20 23.08 -35.52
C ALA A 342 -30.61 23.51 -34.10
N ASP A 343 -30.27 24.70 -33.72
CA ASP A 343 -30.86 25.47 -32.64
C ASP A 343 -32.37 25.62 -32.80
N PRO A 344 -33.11 25.72 -31.69
CA PRO A 344 -33.81 26.98 -31.46
C PRO A 344 -33.68 27.47 -30.00
N ALA A 345 -33.33 28.74 -29.90
CA ALA A 345 -33.54 29.59 -28.75
C ALA A 345 -34.98 30.20 -28.80
N PRO A 346 -35.26 31.11 -27.87
CA PRO A 346 -35.53 30.98 -26.44
C PRO A 346 -36.96 31.50 -26.12
N ASP A 347 -37.44 31.33 -24.92
CA ASP A 347 -38.34 32.26 -24.24
C ASP A 347 -38.79 31.72 -22.88
N GLY A 348 -38.78 32.61 -21.89
CA GLY A 348 -39.49 32.37 -20.64
C GLY A 348 -38.74 32.81 -19.38
N HIS A 349 -38.53 34.12 -19.24
CA HIS A 349 -38.33 34.76 -17.94
C HIS A 349 -39.52 34.49 -17.04
N GLU A 350 -39.34 33.83 -15.93
CA GLU A 350 -40.29 33.83 -14.80
C GLU A 350 -39.56 34.34 -13.56
N GLU A 351 -39.97 35.52 -13.14
CA GLU A 351 -39.54 36.29 -11.98
C GLU A 351 -39.98 35.59 -10.68
N PRO A 352 -39.16 35.43 -9.68
CA PRO A 352 -39.61 34.87 -8.38
C PRO A 352 -40.35 35.95 -7.58
N GLN A 353 -41.56 35.63 -7.17
CA GLN A 353 -42.39 36.44 -6.28
C GLN A 353 -41.87 36.40 -4.82
N PRO A 354 -41.99 37.51 -4.06
CA PRO A 354 -41.53 37.61 -2.68
C PRO A 354 -42.51 36.94 -1.71
N VAL A 355 -41.92 36.19 -0.76
CA VAL A 355 -42.61 35.54 0.35
C VAL A 355 -42.96 36.59 1.41
N PRO A 356 -44.21 36.64 1.91
CA PRO A 356 -44.60 37.59 2.97
C PRO A 356 -44.06 37.16 4.35
N PRO A 357 -43.83 38.12 5.29
CA PRO A 357 -43.28 37.86 6.59
C PRO A 357 -44.34 37.21 7.54
N ALA A 358 -43.89 36.20 8.31
CA ALA A 358 -44.67 35.55 9.34
C ALA A 358 -44.99 36.53 10.49
N GLY A 359 -46.25 36.64 10.80
CA GLY A 359 -46.78 37.46 11.87
C GLY A 359 -46.38 36.96 13.25
N THR A 360 -45.92 37.87 14.07
CA THR A 360 -45.86 37.80 15.52
C THR A 360 -47.27 37.63 16.11
N SER A 361 -47.48 36.59 16.92
CA SER A 361 -48.60 36.47 17.84
C SER A 361 -48.05 36.45 19.26
N ALA A 362 -48.33 37.48 19.98
CA ALA A 362 -48.21 37.57 21.46
C ALA A 362 -49.39 36.82 22.11
N GLY A 363 -49.10 36.15 23.22
CA GLY A 363 -50.04 35.50 24.10
C GLY A 363 -49.30 34.75 25.20
#